data_4e62cbc13354dd088c9fda66051fc293
#
_entry.id   4e62cbc13354dd088c9fda66051fc293
#
_cell.length_a   1.000
_cell.length_b   1.000
_cell.length_c   1.000
_cell.angle_alpha   90.00
_cell.angle_beta   90.00
_cell.angle_gamma   90.00
#
_symmetry.space_group_name_H-M   'P 1'
#
loop_
_entity.id
_entity.type
_entity.pdbx_description
1 polymer ?
#
loop_
_entity_poly.entity_id
_entity_poly.type
_entity_poly.pdbx_seq_one_letter_code
_entity_poly.pdbx_strand_id
1 'polypeptide(L)'
;MSDNVSQMHTPQGKKLLRRILLFSLILLLVLGGCALYFFRDSINTDAMRRYFKYLNVTETASTGHFSFDAHSGNRYAGLGDGLALASVSGVTVLDANGAEQASLQIQMSLPELRVGKDAALCFDAGGTSLCTVSRRKGTILQATSERAILDADISPDDCVCYSTSESGYRSVLYVYNAAGTKTYRWLSSSRYLPVCTVSTGAKYLAAAALGQQEGMFQSSVVLFDTTQDEPLRELPLGDELIFDLEFLSDDTLLAIGETTASWLKLDGTVLGRYSYADAYLKDFDDGGSGFLTLCLNMYKAGSRYSVVTLGADGTERGSLFIGEEILDFSAAGKYIAVLTASDLRIYDETLTLYASTDNVAAATDVIQRADGSAILISGGSGSLFIP
;
A
#
# COMPACT_ATOMS: atom_id res chain seq x y z
N MET A 1 -60.63 -62.48 -33.09
CA MET A 1 -59.23 -62.37 -32.71
C MET A 1 -58.77 -60.99 -33.14
N SER A 2 -58.73 -60.09 -32.22
CA SER A 2 -58.42 -58.67 -32.45
C SER A 2 -57.01 -58.41 -31.99
N ASP A 3 -56.12 -58.05 -32.90
CA ASP A 3 -54.75 -57.61 -32.56
C ASP A 3 -54.78 -56.17 -32.19
N ASN A 4 -54.46 -55.91 -30.92
CA ASN A 4 -54.22 -54.58 -30.43
C ASN A 4 -52.75 -54.19 -30.72
N VAL A 5 -52.55 -53.29 -31.70
CA VAL A 5 -51.27 -52.64 -31.94
C VAL A 5 -51.19 -51.40 -31.03
N SER A 6 -50.43 -51.49 -29.98
CA SER A 6 -50.11 -50.34 -29.11
C SER A 6 -49.10 -49.41 -29.82
N GLN A 7 -49.54 -48.22 -30.24
CA GLN A 7 -48.68 -47.20 -30.77
C GLN A 7 -47.82 -46.59 -29.57
N MET A 8 -46.51 -46.84 -29.62
CA MET A 8 -45.56 -46.15 -28.79
C MET A 8 -45.48 -44.65 -29.16
N HIS A 9 -46.02 -43.80 -28.34
CA HIS A 9 -45.84 -42.36 -28.46
C HIS A 9 -44.40 -42.02 -28.10
N THR A 10 -43.59 -41.72 -29.10
CA THR A 10 -42.22 -41.19 -28.87
C THR A 10 -42.30 -39.76 -28.34
N PRO A 11 -41.49 -39.39 -27.32
CA PRO A 11 -41.58 -38.07 -26.65
C PRO A 11 -40.84 -37.00 -27.45
N GLN A 12 -41.38 -36.59 -28.60
CA GLN A 12 -40.87 -35.49 -29.41
C GLN A 12 -40.97 -34.14 -28.66
N GLY A 13 -41.95 -33.97 -27.79
CA GLY A 13 -42.11 -32.74 -26.98
C GLY A 13 -40.97 -32.46 -26.00
N LYS A 14 -40.37 -33.48 -25.40
CA LYS A 14 -39.25 -33.29 -24.46
C LYS A 14 -37.98 -32.84 -25.17
N LYS A 15 -37.73 -33.25 -26.41
CA LYS A 15 -36.56 -32.79 -27.18
C LYS A 15 -36.73 -31.36 -27.67
N LEU A 16 -37.95 -30.96 -28.03
CA LEU A 16 -38.27 -29.59 -28.43
C LEU A 16 -38.16 -28.65 -27.25
N LEU A 17 -38.71 -29.01 -26.10
CA LEU A 17 -38.61 -28.22 -24.85
C LEU A 17 -37.14 -28.01 -24.40
N ARG A 18 -36.32 -29.05 -24.49
CA ARG A 18 -34.88 -28.98 -24.17
C ARG A 18 -34.13 -28.07 -25.15
N ARG A 19 -34.47 -28.05 -26.42
CA ARG A 19 -33.89 -27.12 -27.40
C ARG A 19 -34.30 -25.69 -27.16
N ILE A 20 -35.56 -25.42 -26.80
CA ILE A 20 -36.08 -24.11 -26.47
C ILE A 20 -35.40 -23.59 -25.19
N LEU A 21 -35.26 -24.43 -24.15
CA LEU A 21 -34.54 -24.09 -22.92
C LEU A 21 -33.06 -23.76 -23.18
N LEU A 22 -32.39 -24.54 -24.04
CA LEU A 22 -30.99 -24.33 -24.37
C LEU A 22 -30.81 -23.06 -25.20
N PHE A 23 -31.70 -22.77 -26.13
CA PHE A 23 -31.72 -21.52 -26.90
C PHE A 23 -31.99 -20.31 -26.02
N SER A 24 -32.97 -20.40 -25.09
CA SER A 24 -33.25 -19.35 -24.08
C SER A 24 -32.06 -19.09 -23.19
N LEU A 25 -31.36 -20.14 -22.75
CA LEU A 25 -30.14 -20.00 -21.93
C LEU A 25 -29.01 -19.29 -22.71
N ILE A 26 -28.78 -19.71 -23.97
CA ILE A 26 -27.77 -19.07 -24.83
C ILE A 26 -28.15 -17.60 -25.09
N LEU A 27 -29.41 -17.31 -25.38
CA LEU A 27 -29.88 -15.94 -25.58
C LEU A 27 -29.68 -15.08 -24.33
N LEU A 28 -29.96 -15.63 -23.15
CA LEU A 28 -29.78 -14.95 -21.87
C LEU A 28 -28.30 -14.68 -21.59
N LEU A 29 -27.41 -15.62 -21.91
CA LEU A 29 -25.94 -15.42 -21.81
C LEU A 29 -25.44 -14.36 -22.79
N VAL A 30 -25.94 -14.33 -24.03
CA VAL A 30 -25.56 -13.31 -25.02
C VAL A 30 -26.08 -11.94 -24.61
N LEU A 31 -27.35 -11.83 -24.19
CA LEU A 31 -27.90 -10.57 -23.69
C LEU A 31 -27.19 -10.09 -22.42
N GLY A 32 -26.86 -11.01 -21.51
CA GLY A 32 -26.05 -10.70 -20.32
C GLY A 32 -24.64 -10.21 -20.69
N GLY A 33 -23.99 -10.88 -21.65
CA GLY A 33 -22.69 -10.46 -22.17
C GLY A 33 -22.72 -9.08 -22.84
N CYS A 34 -23.75 -8.83 -23.66
CA CYS A 34 -23.98 -7.53 -24.28
C CYS A 34 -24.24 -6.44 -23.22
N ALA A 35 -25.09 -6.72 -22.23
CA ALA A 35 -25.35 -5.79 -21.14
C ALA A 35 -24.07 -5.48 -20.36
N LEU A 36 -23.27 -6.48 -20.00
CA LEU A 36 -21.97 -6.30 -19.34
C LEU A 36 -21.00 -5.48 -20.21
N TYR A 37 -20.99 -5.67 -21.52
CA TYR A 37 -20.14 -4.92 -22.42
C TYR A 37 -20.57 -3.45 -22.56
N PHE A 38 -21.87 -3.18 -22.72
CA PHE A 38 -22.40 -1.82 -22.90
C PHE A 38 -22.43 -1.02 -21.58
N PHE A 39 -22.61 -1.69 -20.46
CA PHE A 39 -22.66 -1.04 -19.15
C PHE A 39 -21.40 -1.25 -18.31
N ARG A 40 -20.30 -1.74 -18.91
CA ARG A 40 -19.05 -2.02 -18.18
C ARG A 40 -18.53 -0.81 -17.39
N ASP A 41 -18.66 0.40 -17.96
CA ASP A 41 -18.21 1.63 -17.34
C ASP A 41 -19.19 2.18 -16.29
N SER A 42 -20.44 1.68 -16.29
CA SER A 42 -21.48 2.02 -15.30
C SER A 42 -21.64 0.94 -14.21
N ILE A 43 -21.09 -0.26 -14.41
CA ILE A 43 -21.14 -1.33 -13.42
C ILE A 43 -19.99 -1.11 -12.44
N ASN A 44 -20.33 -0.62 -11.26
CA ASN A 44 -19.37 -0.55 -10.17
C ASN A 44 -19.03 -1.98 -9.68
N THR A 45 -18.00 -2.57 -10.30
CA THR A 45 -17.55 -3.93 -9.97
C THR A 45 -17.08 -4.05 -8.52
N ASP A 46 -16.61 -2.95 -7.94
CA ASP A 46 -16.14 -2.91 -6.56
C ASP A 46 -17.33 -2.93 -5.59
N ALA A 47 -18.44 -2.23 -5.91
CA ALA A 47 -19.67 -2.32 -5.13
C ALA A 47 -20.23 -3.74 -5.14
N MET A 48 -20.19 -4.43 -6.29
CA MET A 48 -20.63 -5.82 -6.41
C MET A 48 -19.72 -6.76 -5.62
N ARG A 49 -18.40 -6.60 -5.70
CA ARG A 49 -17.43 -7.36 -4.91
C ARG A 49 -17.63 -7.12 -3.40
N ARG A 50 -17.82 -5.87 -2.97
CA ARG A 50 -18.14 -5.54 -1.58
C ARG A 50 -19.42 -6.20 -1.12
N TYR A 51 -20.50 -6.12 -1.90
CA TYR A 51 -21.77 -6.75 -1.57
C TYR A 51 -21.60 -8.25 -1.28
N PHE A 52 -20.90 -9.00 -2.14
CA PHE A 52 -20.67 -10.42 -1.91
C PHE A 52 -19.69 -10.70 -0.77
N LYS A 53 -18.65 -9.86 -0.60
CA LYS A 53 -17.64 -10.00 0.45
C LYS A 53 -18.21 -9.78 1.84
N TYR A 54 -19.11 -8.81 1.97
CA TYR A 54 -19.67 -8.38 3.26
C TYR A 54 -21.13 -8.83 3.49
N LEU A 55 -21.63 -9.76 2.67
CA LEU A 55 -23.01 -10.24 2.74
C LEU A 55 -23.42 -10.80 4.12
N ASN A 56 -22.44 -11.32 4.87
CA ASN A 56 -22.63 -11.91 6.21
C ASN A 56 -22.09 -11.02 7.34
N VAL A 57 -21.60 -9.84 7.04
CA VAL A 57 -21.18 -8.87 8.07
C VAL A 57 -22.44 -8.12 8.51
N THR A 58 -22.96 -8.49 9.66
CA THR A 58 -24.09 -7.79 10.28
C THR A 58 -23.64 -6.39 10.66
N GLU A 59 -24.33 -5.37 10.14
CA GLU A 59 -24.17 -3.97 10.55
C GLU A 59 -24.46 -3.82 12.06
N THR A 60 -23.44 -3.99 12.86
CA THR A 60 -23.45 -3.45 14.22
C THR A 60 -22.39 -2.36 14.26
N ALA A 61 -22.82 -1.17 13.93
CA ALA A 61 -22.04 0.07 13.84
C ALA A 61 -21.34 0.51 15.15
N SER A 62 -21.17 -0.38 16.12
CA SER A 62 -20.59 -0.04 17.42
C SER A 62 -19.64 -1.07 18.04
N THR A 63 -19.40 -2.19 17.39
CA THR A 63 -18.39 -3.16 17.87
C THR A 63 -17.19 -3.14 16.95
N GLY A 64 -16.02 -2.77 17.48
CA GLY A 64 -14.76 -2.82 16.74
C GLY A 64 -14.58 -4.20 16.11
N HIS A 65 -14.36 -4.20 14.80
CA HIS A 65 -14.11 -5.44 14.03
C HIS A 65 -12.75 -6.03 14.37
N PHE A 66 -11.81 -5.16 14.75
CA PHE A 66 -10.47 -5.49 15.24
C PHE A 66 -10.35 -5.02 16.69
N SER A 67 -9.66 -5.79 17.52
CA SER A 67 -9.34 -5.43 18.90
C SER A 67 -7.86 -5.66 19.16
N PHE A 68 -7.19 -4.67 19.76
CA PHE A 68 -5.76 -4.67 20.04
C PHE A 68 -5.45 -3.73 21.22
N ASP A 69 -4.24 -3.86 21.77
CA ASP A 69 -3.79 -2.97 22.84
C ASP A 69 -3.51 -1.55 22.30
N ALA A 70 -4.12 -0.55 22.92
CA ALA A 70 -3.99 0.84 22.55
C ALA A 70 -2.67 1.43 23.07
N HIS A 71 -1.81 1.88 22.16
CA HIS A 71 -0.62 2.66 22.48
C HIS A 71 -0.45 3.78 21.44
N SER A 72 -0.02 4.96 21.87
CA SER A 72 0.18 6.12 20.99
C SER A 72 1.28 5.93 19.94
N GLY A 73 2.13 4.92 20.10
CA GLY A 73 3.20 4.58 19.15
C GLY A 73 2.85 3.42 18.21
N ASN A 74 1.60 2.95 18.20
CA ASN A 74 1.18 1.91 17.28
C ASN A 74 1.23 2.41 15.83
N ARG A 75 1.57 1.49 14.92
CA ARG A 75 1.48 1.68 13.47
C ARG A 75 0.56 0.64 12.88
N TYR A 76 -0.21 1.05 11.90
CA TYR A 76 -1.23 0.22 11.28
C TYR A 76 -1.06 0.21 9.78
N ALA A 77 -1.25 -0.94 9.15
CA ALA A 77 -1.25 -1.06 7.69
C ALA A 77 -2.22 -2.17 7.24
N GLY A 78 -2.83 -2.01 6.08
CA GLY A 78 -3.66 -3.04 5.48
C GLY A 78 -2.80 -4.19 4.94
N LEU A 79 -3.01 -5.43 5.38
CA LEU A 79 -2.30 -6.60 4.86
C LEU A 79 -3.30 -7.62 4.31
N GLY A 80 -3.42 -7.67 2.99
CA GLY A 80 -4.46 -8.44 2.32
C GLY A 80 -5.86 -7.91 2.67
N ASP A 81 -6.72 -8.77 3.22
CA ASP A 81 -8.05 -8.38 3.73
C ASP A 81 -8.06 -8.06 5.24
N GLY A 82 -6.92 -8.15 5.89
CA GLY A 82 -6.76 -7.95 7.34
C GLY A 82 -6.01 -6.67 7.67
N LEU A 83 -5.39 -6.69 8.84
CA LEU A 83 -4.66 -5.58 9.44
C LEU A 83 -3.33 -6.08 9.98
N ALA A 84 -2.24 -5.37 9.68
CA ALA A 84 -0.98 -5.49 10.39
C ALA A 84 -0.88 -4.35 11.42
N LEU A 85 -0.38 -4.70 12.59
CA LEU A 85 -0.17 -3.77 13.71
C LEU A 85 1.26 -3.94 14.21
N ALA A 86 2.01 -2.86 14.30
CA ALA A 86 3.27 -2.80 15.03
C ALA A 86 3.11 -1.93 16.28
N SER A 87 3.73 -2.38 17.37
CA SER A 87 3.77 -1.69 18.65
C SER A 87 5.16 -1.76 19.26
N VAL A 88 5.39 -1.05 20.35
CA VAL A 88 6.64 -1.14 21.12
C VAL A 88 6.96 -2.54 21.65
N SER A 89 5.96 -3.43 21.76
CA SER A 89 6.09 -4.79 22.27
C SER A 89 6.15 -5.86 21.18
N GLY A 90 5.87 -5.53 19.92
CA GLY A 90 5.91 -6.51 18.84
C GLY A 90 5.02 -6.17 17.65
N VAL A 91 4.86 -7.15 16.78
CA VAL A 91 4.03 -7.07 15.59
C VAL A 91 2.96 -8.15 15.63
N THR A 92 1.73 -7.81 15.23
CA THR A 92 0.58 -8.70 15.14
C THR A 92 -0.08 -8.55 13.78
N VAL A 93 -0.43 -9.66 13.17
CA VAL A 93 -1.19 -9.72 11.91
C VAL A 93 -2.55 -10.33 12.20
N LEU A 94 -3.60 -9.58 11.88
CA LEU A 94 -5.00 -9.95 12.05
C LEU A 94 -5.62 -10.28 10.69
N ASP A 95 -6.55 -11.22 10.64
CA ASP A 95 -7.32 -11.53 9.44
C ASP A 95 -8.47 -10.54 9.22
N ALA A 96 -9.27 -10.77 8.17
CA ALA A 96 -10.43 -9.93 7.84
C ALA A 96 -11.51 -9.90 8.95
N ASN A 97 -11.51 -10.85 9.87
CA ASN A 97 -12.44 -10.95 10.99
C ASN A 97 -11.85 -10.46 12.32
N GLY A 98 -10.62 -9.92 12.28
CA GLY A 98 -9.91 -9.48 13.48
C GLY A 98 -9.28 -10.60 14.30
N ALA A 99 -9.24 -11.84 13.79
CA ALA A 99 -8.56 -12.94 14.46
C ALA A 99 -7.04 -12.90 14.17
N GLU A 100 -6.24 -13.14 15.21
CA GLU A 100 -4.79 -13.20 15.08
C GLU A 100 -4.37 -14.37 14.18
N GLN A 101 -3.63 -14.07 13.14
CA GLN A 101 -3.02 -15.04 12.21
C GLN A 101 -1.57 -15.35 12.58
N ALA A 102 -0.84 -14.30 12.97
CA ALA A 102 0.55 -14.42 13.36
C ALA A 102 0.93 -13.26 14.27
N SER A 103 1.88 -13.49 15.17
CA SER A 103 2.47 -12.43 16.00
C SER A 103 3.92 -12.75 16.34
N LEU A 104 4.68 -11.71 16.67
CA LEU A 104 6.03 -11.80 17.17
C LEU A 104 6.25 -10.76 18.27
N GLN A 105 6.69 -11.21 19.43
CA GLN A 105 7.11 -10.33 20.52
C GLN A 105 8.55 -9.88 20.29
N ILE A 106 8.74 -8.57 20.12
CA ILE A 106 10.03 -7.95 19.93
C ILE A 106 9.97 -6.51 20.46
N GLN A 107 10.93 -6.13 21.30
CA GLN A 107 10.97 -4.78 21.89
C GLN A 107 11.51 -3.77 20.89
N MET A 108 10.80 -2.67 20.73
CA MET A 108 11.14 -1.55 19.87
C MET A 108 10.86 -0.24 20.60
N SER A 109 11.61 0.80 20.27
CA SER A 109 11.41 2.13 20.84
C SER A 109 10.55 3.01 19.94
N LEU A 110 10.79 2.94 18.65
CA LEU A 110 10.06 3.66 17.61
C LEU A 110 9.72 2.70 16.46
N PRO A 111 8.65 1.89 16.63
CA PRO A 111 8.25 0.92 15.61
C PRO A 111 7.78 1.64 14.34
N GLU A 112 8.30 1.19 13.21
CA GLU A 112 7.80 1.52 11.87
C GLU A 112 7.30 0.25 11.20
N LEU A 113 6.28 0.41 10.35
CA LEU A 113 5.57 -0.70 9.72
C LEU A 113 5.44 -0.46 8.21
N ARG A 114 5.87 -1.42 7.42
CA ARG A 114 5.63 -1.49 5.98
C ARG A 114 5.06 -2.85 5.61
N VAL A 115 4.35 -2.95 4.50
CA VAL A 115 3.67 -4.19 4.13
C VAL A 115 3.96 -4.55 2.67
N GLY A 116 4.29 -5.82 2.47
CA GLY A 116 4.31 -6.43 1.15
C GLY A 116 2.97 -7.13 0.86
N LYS A 117 3.01 -8.15 0.02
CA LYS A 117 1.82 -8.90 -0.38
C LYS A 117 1.24 -9.78 0.74
N ASP A 118 2.11 -10.51 1.42
CA ASP A 118 1.71 -11.50 2.43
C ASP A 118 2.41 -11.29 3.78
N ALA A 119 3.34 -10.34 3.87
CA ALA A 119 4.13 -10.11 5.06
C ALA A 119 4.17 -8.63 5.47
N ALA A 120 4.27 -8.41 6.77
CA ALA A 120 4.51 -7.13 7.40
C ALA A 120 5.97 -7.07 7.84
N LEU A 121 6.68 -6.04 7.41
CA LEU A 121 7.99 -5.65 7.89
C LEU A 121 7.81 -4.67 9.05
N CYS A 122 8.43 -4.97 10.17
CA CYS A 122 8.50 -4.05 11.30
C CYS A 122 9.94 -3.84 11.71
N PHE A 123 10.32 -2.59 11.95
CA PHE A 123 11.66 -2.24 12.40
C PHE A 123 11.64 -1.09 13.42
N ASP A 124 12.66 -1.05 14.25
CA ASP A 124 12.85 0.01 15.24
C ASP A 124 13.66 1.14 14.60
N ALA A 125 13.01 2.23 14.20
CA ALA A 125 13.67 3.37 13.56
C ALA A 125 14.65 4.03 14.52
N GLY A 126 15.94 4.04 14.17
CA GLY A 126 17.02 4.47 15.06
C GLY A 126 17.42 3.44 16.13
N GLY A 127 16.71 2.31 16.23
CA GLY A 127 17.06 1.14 17.04
C GLY A 127 17.78 0.08 16.22
N THR A 128 17.77 -1.17 16.70
CA THR A 128 18.54 -2.26 16.08
C THR A 128 17.72 -3.46 15.69
N SER A 129 16.43 -3.48 16.00
CA SER A 129 15.54 -4.63 15.80
C SER A 129 14.80 -4.52 14.47
N LEU A 130 14.71 -5.63 13.73
CA LEU A 130 13.94 -5.76 12.50
C LEU A 130 13.33 -7.15 12.43
N CYS A 131 12.08 -7.24 12.00
CA CYS A 131 11.41 -8.51 11.78
C CYS A 131 10.42 -8.45 10.61
N THR A 132 10.16 -9.60 10.02
CA THR A 132 9.11 -9.79 9.02
C THR A 132 8.19 -10.93 9.46
N VAL A 133 6.90 -10.63 9.53
CA VAL A 133 5.86 -11.60 9.94
C VAL A 133 4.85 -11.76 8.82
N SER A 134 4.73 -12.99 8.32
CA SER A 134 3.77 -13.32 7.28
C SER A 134 2.47 -13.83 7.87
N ARG A 135 1.35 -13.40 7.31
CA ARG A 135 0.01 -13.89 7.67
C ARG A 135 -0.17 -15.40 7.49
N ARG A 136 0.65 -16.05 6.65
CA ARG A 136 0.53 -17.48 6.33
C ARG A 136 1.63 -18.35 6.95
N LYS A 137 2.83 -17.78 7.12
CA LYS A 137 4.04 -18.54 7.52
C LYS A 137 4.52 -18.20 8.93
N GLY A 138 3.94 -17.19 9.59
CA GLY A 138 4.45 -16.66 10.84
C GLY A 138 5.73 -15.85 10.63
N THR A 139 6.65 -15.86 11.59
CA THR A 139 7.93 -15.14 11.49
C THR A 139 8.79 -15.68 10.36
N ILE A 140 9.13 -14.83 9.38
CA ILE A 140 10.02 -15.17 8.26
C ILE A 140 11.44 -14.69 8.54
N LEU A 141 11.59 -13.48 9.04
CA LEU A 141 12.87 -12.86 9.34
C LEU A 141 12.83 -12.26 10.74
N GLN A 142 13.88 -12.45 11.50
CA GLN A 142 14.18 -11.70 12.71
C GLN A 142 15.66 -11.40 12.69
N ALA A 143 16.00 -10.13 12.67
CA ALA A 143 17.39 -9.68 12.60
C ALA A 143 17.66 -8.60 13.65
N THR A 144 18.91 -8.55 14.10
CA THR A 144 19.43 -7.48 14.96
C THR A 144 20.62 -6.87 14.27
N SER A 145 20.56 -5.57 14.04
CA SER A 145 21.65 -4.78 13.47
C SER A 145 22.69 -4.46 14.54
N GLU A 146 23.96 -4.31 14.17
CA GLU A 146 25.00 -3.84 15.09
C GLU A 146 24.82 -2.37 15.51
N ARG A 147 24.23 -1.58 14.64
CA ARG A 147 23.99 -0.13 14.81
C ARG A 147 22.55 0.19 14.45
N ALA A 148 22.18 1.44 14.67
CA ALA A 148 20.87 1.94 14.37
C ALA A 148 20.45 1.64 12.92
N ILE A 149 19.26 1.10 12.76
CA ILE A 149 18.58 0.98 11.47
C ILE A 149 18.12 2.38 11.08
N LEU A 150 18.53 2.83 9.91
CA LEU A 150 18.18 4.15 9.40
C LEU A 150 16.83 4.10 8.67
N ASP A 151 16.66 3.06 7.86
CA ASP A 151 15.46 2.79 7.10
C ASP A 151 15.38 1.31 6.73
N ALA A 152 14.18 0.82 6.47
CA ALA A 152 13.95 -0.52 5.96
C ALA A 152 12.68 -0.55 5.09
N ASP A 153 12.72 -1.34 4.02
CA ASP A 153 11.64 -1.43 3.07
C ASP A 153 11.35 -2.88 2.67
N ILE A 154 10.12 -3.11 2.20
CA ILE A 154 9.61 -4.42 1.77
C ILE A 154 8.93 -4.31 0.41
N SER A 155 9.44 -5.04 -0.57
CA SER A 155 8.86 -5.07 -1.92
C SER A 155 7.47 -5.73 -1.95
N PRO A 156 6.70 -5.52 -3.04
CA PRO A 156 5.39 -6.16 -3.23
C PRO A 156 5.41 -7.70 -3.16
N ASP A 157 6.55 -8.36 -3.35
CA ASP A 157 6.71 -9.82 -3.24
C ASP A 157 7.42 -10.29 -1.96
N ASP A 158 7.42 -9.43 -0.92
CA ASP A 158 7.92 -9.69 0.42
C ASP A 158 9.47 -9.83 0.53
N CYS A 159 10.24 -9.32 -0.44
CA CYS A 159 11.69 -9.12 -0.28
C CYS A 159 11.94 -7.89 0.59
N VAL A 160 13.01 -7.91 1.38
CA VAL A 160 13.29 -6.86 2.37
C VAL A 160 14.67 -6.26 2.15
N CYS A 161 14.78 -4.95 2.26
CA CYS A 161 16.07 -4.28 2.44
C CYS A 161 16.10 -3.44 3.71
N TYR A 162 17.28 -3.14 4.20
CA TYR A 162 17.47 -2.11 5.21
C TYR A 162 18.84 -1.47 5.14
N SER A 163 18.89 -0.21 5.58
CA SER A 163 20.09 0.60 5.70
C SER A 163 20.48 0.74 7.17
N THR A 164 21.77 0.60 7.44
CA THR A 164 22.38 0.78 8.77
C THR A 164 23.80 1.26 8.61
N SER A 165 24.57 1.30 9.70
CA SER A 165 26.02 1.49 9.69
C SER A 165 26.72 0.35 10.44
N GLU A 166 28.01 0.18 10.20
CA GLU A 166 28.86 -0.77 10.91
C GLU A 166 30.21 -0.13 11.27
N SER A 167 31.01 -0.81 12.09
CA SER A 167 32.34 -0.34 12.45
C SER A 167 33.24 -0.21 11.21
N GLY A 168 33.70 0.99 10.92
CA GLY A 168 34.53 1.31 9.72
C GLY A 168 33.73 1.67 8.47
N TYR A 169 32.40 1.58 8.50
CA TYR A 169 31.52 1.92 7.36
C TYR A 169 30.43 2.90 7.76
N ARG A 170 30.22 3.91 6.94
CA ARG A 170 29.18 4.92 7.14
C ARG A 170 27.80 4.38 6.88
N SER A 171 27.68 3.52 5.87
CA SER A 171 26.42 2.84 5.53
C SER A 171 26.67 1.41 5.10
N VAL A 172 25.76 0.55 5.46
CA VAL A 172 25.67 -0.84 5.03
C VAL A 172 24.24 -1.10 4.59
N LEU A 173 24.09 -1.65 3.41
CA LEU A 173 22.82 -2.07 2.86
C LEU A 173 22.72 -3.58 2.92
N TYR A 174 21.59 -4.09 3.37
CA TYR A 174 21.27 -5.51 3.40
C TYR A 174 20.03 -5.80 2.56
N VAL A 175 20.03 -6.92 1.87
CA VAL A 175 18.84 -7.42 1.16
C VAL A 175 18.57 -8.87 1.54
N TYR A 176 17.31 -9.16 1.75
CA TYR A 176 16.78 -10.50 2.05
C TYR A 176 15.69 -10.85 1.04
N ASN A 177 15.66 -12.09 0.62
CA ASN A 177 14.56 -12.58 -0.21
C ASN A 177 13.29 -12.86 0.62
N ALA A 178 12.18 -13.14 -0.05
CA ALA A 178 10.87 -13.45 0.58
C ALA A 178 10.87 -14.69 1.50
N ALA A 179 11.97 -15.43 1.57
CA ALA A 179 12.17 -16.54 2.52
C ALA A 179 13.01 -16.13 3.75
N GLY A 180 13.36 -14.85 3.89
CA GLY A 180 14.18 -14.33 4.97
C GLY A 180 15.67 -14.69 4.87
N THR A 181 16.12 -15.13 3.68
CA THR A 181 17.53 -15.44 3.46
C THR A 181 18.24 -14.20 2.96
N LYS A 182 19.37 -13.83 3.60
CA LYS A 182 20.21 -12.71 3.16
C LYS A 182 20.85 -13.04 1.82
N THR A 183 20.58 -12.22 0.80
CA THR A 183 21.04 -12.41 -0.57
C THR A 183 22.10 -11.41 -1.00
N TYR A 184 22.10 -10.22 -0.38
CA TYR A 184 23.02 -9.15 -0.74
C TYR A 184 23.48 -8.35 0.48
N ARG A 185 24.70 -7.83 0.41
CA ARG A 185 25.26 -6.87 1.36
C ARG A 185 26.21 -5.95 0.64
N TRP A 186 26.05 -4.65 0.83
CA TRP A 186 26.97 -3.65 0.29
C TRP A 186 27.43 -2.69 1.39
N LEU A 187 28.69 -2.26 1.34
CA LEU A 187 29.32 -1.44 2.36
C LEU A 187 29.91 -0.18 1.76
N SER A 188 29.67 0.96 2.41
CA SER A 188 30.23 2.26 2.05
C SER A 188 30.99 2.89 3.20
N SER A 189 32.25 3.20 3.00
CA SER A 189 33.04 4.01 3.94
C SER A 189 32.86 5.52 3.72
N SER A 190 32.39 5.94 2.57
CA SER A 190 32.32 7.36 2.15
C SER A 190 30.91 7.93 2.08
N ARG A 191 29.89 7.11 1.71
CA ARG A 191 28.52 7.56 1.49
C ARG A 191 27.67 7.34 2.72
N TYR A 192 26.74 8.26 2.96
CA TYR A 192 25.65 8.14 3.92
C TYR A 192 24.36 7.86 3.15
N LEU A 193 23.72 6.72 3.42
CA LEU A 193 22.56 6.21 2.70
C LEU A 193 21.37 6.03 3.67
N PRO A 194 20.67 7.11 4.02
CA PRO A 194 19.64 7.09 5.05
C PRO A 194 18.32 6.43 4.61
N VAL A 195 18.08 6.29 3.32
CA VAL A 195 16.83 5.76 2.74
C VAL A 195 17.17 4.66 1.75
N CYS A 196 16.39 3.58 1.72
CA CYS A 196 16.59 2.49 0.76
C CYS A 196 15.26 1.80 0.40
N THR A 197 15.17 1.28 -0.81
CA THR A 197 14.06 0.47 -1.31
C THR A 197 14.54 -0.67 -2.17
N VAL A 198 13.75 -1.76 -2.27
CA VAL A 198 14.10 -2.97 -3.01
C VAL A 198 13.01 -3.35 -4.03
N SER A 199 13.43 -3.68 -5.25
CA SER A 199 12.50 -4.11 -6.30
C SER A 199 11.97 -5.52 -6.09
N THR A 200 10.90 -5.85 -6.79
CA THR A 200 10.35 -7.22 -6.87
C THR A 200 11.46 -8.22 -7.24
N GLY A 201 11.47 -9.36 -6.56
CA GLY A 201 12.50 -10.39 -6.71
C GLY A 201 13.85 -10.02 -6.14
N ALA A 202 13.97 -8.88 -5.45
CA ALA A 202 15.22 -8.35 -4.90
C ALA A 202 16.35 -8.19 -5.96
N LYS A 203 15.97 -7.93 -7.20
CA LYS A 203 16.94 -7.79 -8.31
C LYS A 203 17.68 -6.46 -8.25
N TYR A 204 16.95 -5.38 -7.97
CA TYR A 204 17.51 -4.06 -7.84
C TYR A 204 17.31 -3.53 -6.43
N LEU A 205 18.26 -2.74 -5.98
CA LEU A 205 18.20 -1.97 -4.74
C LEU A 205 18.49 -0.52 -5.10
N ALA A 206 17.74 0.40 -4.52
CA ALA A 206 18.01 1.83 -4.63
C ALA A 206 18.23 2.41 -3.24
N ALA A 207 19.13 3.38 -3.13
CA ALA A 207 19.35 4.09 -1.87
C ALA A 207 19.61 5.59 -2.13
N ALA A 208 18.99 6.45 -1.34
CA ALA A 208 19.29 7.88 -1.37
C ALA A 208 20.64 8.15 -0.68
N ALA A 209 21.57 8.70 -1.42
CA ALA A 209 22.85 9.16 -0.87
C ALA A 209 22.74 10.65 -0.53
N LEU A 210 23.10 10.98 0.71
CA LEU A 210 23.21 12.35 1.18
C LEU A 210 24.66 12.77 1.18
N GLY A 211 24.97 13.84 0.47
CA GLY A 211 26.28 14.46 0.39
C GLY A 211 26.23 15.95 0.65
N GLN A 212 27.39 16.58 0.58
CA GLN A 212 27.53 18.02 0.66
C GLN A 212 28.53 18.51 -0.38
N GLN A 213 28.15 19.50 -1.18
CA GLN A 213 29.01 20.17 -2.12
C GLN A 213 28.90 21.69 -1.91
N GLU A 214 30.04 22.36 -1.80
CA GLU A 214 30.11 23.81 -1.59
C GLU A 214 29.27 24.35 -0.41
N GLY A 215 29.06 23.50 0.62
CA GLY A 215 28.26 23.87 1.79
C GLY A 215 26.75 23.63 1.68
N MET A 216 26.25 23.21 0.51
CA MET A 216 24.86 22.83 0.29
C MET A 216 24.71 21.31 0.32
N PHE A 217 23.57 20.83 0.85
CA PHE A 217 23.21 19.42 0.76
C PHE A 217 22.91 19.04 -0.68
N GLN A 218 23.35 17.87 -1.07
CA GLN A 218 23.04 17.27 -2.35
C GLN A 218 22.61 15.84 -2.15
N SER A 219 21.57 15.44 -2.87
CA SER A 219 21.13 14.07 -2.90
C SER A 219 21.33 13.44 -4.26
N SER A 220 21.65 12.17 -4.24
CA SER A 220 21.62 11.29 -5.42
C SER A 220 20.97 9.96 -5.07
N VAL A 221 20.41 9.29 -6.05
CA VAL A 221 19.98 7.90 -5.89
C VAL A 221 21.07 6.99 -6.44
N VAL A 222 21.56 6.11 -5.60
CA VAL A 222 22.51 5.06 -5.98
C VAL A 222 21.72 3.79 -6.25
N LEU A 223 21.87 3.27 -7.47
CA LEU A 223 21.22 2.05 -7.94
C LEU A 223 22.19 0.89 -7.90
N PHE A 224 21.72 -0.27 -7.48
CA PHE A 224 22.47 -1.51 -7.41
C PHE A 224 21.74 -2.62 -8.16
N ASP A 225 22.48 -3.44 -8.88
CA ASP A 225 22.06 -4.78 -9.28
C ASP A 225 22.61 -5.75 -8.22
N THR A 226 21.74 -6.46 -7.52
CA THR A 226 22.12 -7.30 -6.38
C THR A 226 22.97 -8.53 -6.79
N THR A 227 23.19 -8.73 -8.08
CA THR A 227 24.11 -9.74 -8.62
C THR A 227 25.54 -9.21 -8.81
N GLN A 228 25.78 -7.90 -8.57
CA GLN A 228 27.04 -7.21 -8.77
C GLN A 228 27.56 -6.58 -7.49
N ASP A 229 28.88 -6.51 -7.35
CA ASP A 229 29.51 -5.92 -6.16
C ASP A 229 29.54 -4.38 -6.19
N GLU A 230 29.54 -3.78 -7.39
CA GLU A 230 29.60 -2.34 -7.58
C GLU A 230 28.24 -1.74 -7.91
N PRO A 231 27.98 -0.49 -7.53
CA PRO A 231 26.75 0.20 -7.91
C PRO A 231 26.58 0.25 -9.43
N LEU A 232 25.35 -0.01 -9.87
CA LEU A 232 25.00 0.05 -11.28
C LEU A 232 25.09 1.49 -11.82
N ARG A 233 24.62 2.45 -11.04
CA ARG A 233 24.52 3.87 -11.44
C ARG A 233 24.29 4.78 -10.26
N GLU A 234 24.62 6.04 -10.42
CA GLU A 234 24.25 7.13 -9.52
C GLU A 234 23.47 8.19 -10.31
N LEU A 235 22.30 8.56 -9.79
CA LEU A 235 21.36 9.52 -10.39
C LEU A 235 21.33 10.77 -9.51
N PRO A 236 21.92 11.91 -9.95
CA PRO A 236 21.87 13.15 -9.16
C PRO A 236 20.45 13.73 -9.15
N LEU A 237 19.96 14.13 -7.99
CA LEU A 237 18.68 14.80 -7.78
C LEU A 237 18.82 16.29 -7.42
N GLY A 238 20.06 16.76 -7.23
CA GLY A 238 20.35 18.17 -6.91
C GLY A 238 20.26 18.48 -5.42
N ASP A 239 19.81 19.69 -5.10
CA ASP A 239 19.76 20.24 -3.73
C ASP A 239 18.53 19.73 -2.95
N GLU A 240 17.97 18.63 -3.35
CA GLU A 240 16.77 18.01 -2.76
C GLU A 240 17.18 17.09 -1.61
N LEU A 241 16.47 17.16 -0.48
CA LEU A 241 16.59 16.15 0.58
C LEU A 241 15.55 15.07 0.33
N ILE A 242 15.98 13.84 0.06
CA ILE A 242 15.08 12.71 -0.21
C ILE A 242 14.66 12.07 1.10
N PHE A 243 13.34 11.97 1.33
CA PHE A 243 12.72 11.38 2.50
C PHE A 243 12.34 9.92 2.28
N ASP A 244 11.93 9.57 1.05
CA ASP A 244 11.52 8.21 0.72
C ASP A 244 11.83 7.86 -0.73
N LEU A 245 11.98 6.57 -0.97
CA LEU A 245 12.19 5.95 -2.28
C LEU A 245 11.28 4.74 -2.39
N GLU A 246 10.63 4.57 -3.55
CA GLU A 246 9.75 3.44 -3.81
C GLU A 246 9.92 2.91 -5.23
N PHE A 247 10.01 1.59 -5.40
CA PHE A 247 9.91 0.96 -6.71
C PHE A 247 8.46 0.82 -7.14
N LEU A 248 7.99 1.69 -8.02
CA LEU A 248 6.64 1.59 -8.62
C LEU A 248 6.50 0.42 -9.60
N SER A 249 7.62 0.00 -10.18
CA SER A 249 7.74 -1.16 -11.06
C SER A 249 9.21 -1.61 -11.13
N ASP A 250 9.48 -2.67 -11.88
CA ASP A 250 10.86 -3.19 -12.03
C ASP A 250 11.84 -2.19 -12.69
N ASP A 251 11.36 -1.14 -13.34
CA ASP A 251 12.18 -0.15 -14.05
C ASP A 251 11.92 1.31 -13.66
N THR A 252 10.96 1.54 -12.75
CA THR A 252 10.53 2.89 -12.38
C THR A 252 10.62 3.09 -10.87
N LEU A 253 11.32 4.14 -10.47
CA LEU A 253 11.53 4.57 -9.11
C LEU A 253 10.83 5.90 -8.86
N LEU A 254 10.16 6.03 -7.73
CA LEU A 254 9.66 7.27 -7.16
C LEU A 254 10.64 7.75 -6.09
N ALA A 255 11.00 9.02 -6.13
CA ALA A 255 11.76 9.70 -5.09
C ALA A 255 10.93 10.85 -4.54
N ILE A 256 10.66 10.81 -3.24
CA ILE A 256 9.95 11.86 -2.51
C ILE A 256 10.96 12.73 -1.77
N GLY A 257 11.02 13.98 -2.15
CA GLY A 257 11.92 14.95 -1.55
C GLY A 257 11.22 16.01 -0.71
N GLU A 258 12.00 16.97 -0.21
CA GLU A 258 11.47 18.09 0.59
C GLU A 258 10.52 18.97 -0.20
N THR A 259 10.79 19.18 -1.49
CA THR A 259 10.05 20.13 -2.34
C THR A 259 9.57 19.53 -3.66
N THR A 260 9.97 18.29 -3.97
CA THR A 260 9.73 17.68 -5.29
C THR A 260 9.51 16.18 -5.18
N ALA A 261 8.48 15.66 -5.85
CA ALA A 261 8.35 14.24 -6.17
C ALA A 261 8.89 13.99 -7.59
N SER A 262 9.73 12.98 -7.77
CA SER A 262 10.41 12.67 -9.03
C SER A 262 10.22 11.21 -9.43
N TRP A 263 9.81 10.97 -10.67
CA TRP A 263 9.67 9.64 -11.28
C TRP A 263 10.86 9.40 -12.20
N LEU A 264 11.60 8.35 -11.94
CA LEU A 264 12.89 8.05 -12.57
C LEU A 264 12.89 6.64 -13.14
N LYS A 265 13.47 6.47 -14.31
CA LYS A 265 13.87 5.14 -14.80
C LYS A 265 15.25 4.76 -14.27
N LEU A 266 15.52 3.46 -14.23
CA LEU A 266 16.82 2.94 -13.81
C LEU A 266 17.96 3.36 -14.76
N ASP A 267 17.65 3.74 -16.01
CA ASP A 267 18.64 4.29 -16.94
C ASP A 267 18.97 5.76 -16.69
N GLY A 268 18.27 6.42 -15.77
CA GLY A 268 18.39 7.83 -15.42
C GLY A 268 17.42 8.76 -16.14
N THR A 269 16.55 8.22 -16.98
CA THR A 269 15.50 9.03 -17.63
C THR A 269 14.51 9.53 -16.58
N VAL A 270 14.29 10.83 -16.53
CA VAL A 270 13.24 11.45 -15.71
C VAL A 270 11.92 11.36 -16.46
N LEU A 271 10.96 10.60 -15.91
CA LEU A 271 9.61 10.46 -16.47
C LEU A 271 8.73 11.67 -16.15
N GLY A 272 8.89 12.21 -14.94
CA GLY A 272 8.15 13.36 -14.47
C GLY A 272 8.71 13.93 -13.18
N ARG A 273 8.32 15.18 -12.91
CA ARG A 273 8.58 15.86 -11.64
C ARG A 273 7.36 16.70 -11.28
N TYR A 274 7.01 16.70 -10.02
CA TYR A 274 6.00 17.57 -9.47
C TYR A 274 6.60 18.37 -8.32
N SER A 275 6.63 19.71 -8.47
CA SER A 275 7.17 20.59 -7.43
C SER A 275 6.06 21.11 -6.53
N TYR A 276 6.30 21.05 -5.22
CA TYR A 276 5.48 21.62 -4.17
C TYR A 276 6.29 22.59 -3.27
N ALA A 277 7.30 23.24 -3.86
CA ALA A 277 8.21 24.15 -3.13
C ALA A 277 7.49 25.33 -2.44
N ASP A 278 6.28 25.70 -2.90
CA ASP A 278 5.45 26.77 -2.30
C ASP A 278 4.55 26.26 -1.16
N ALA A 279 4.64 24.96 -0.82
CA ALA A 279 3.87 24.30 0.23
C ALA A 279 4.77 23.40 1.07
N TYR A 280 4.22 22.82 2.14
CA TYR A 280 4.93 21.90 3.01
C TYR A 280 4.34 20.51 2.87
N LEU A 281 5.14 19.54 2.47
CA LEU A 281 4.74 18.14 2.48
C LEU A 281 4.46 17.73 3.93
N LYS A 282 3.21 17.38 4.22
CA LYS A 282 2.81 16.86 5.52
C LYS A 282 2.92 15.34 5.53
N ASP A 283 2.45 14.72 4.46
CA ASP A 283 2.41 13.28 4.32
C ASP A 283 2.16 12.88 2.86
N PHE A 284 2.36 11.62 2.52
CA PHE A 284 2.09 11.05 1.20
C PHE A 284 1.68 9.58 1.31
N ASP A 285 0.99 9.07 0.29
CA ASP A 285 0.60 7.66 0.19
C ASP A 285 0.68 7.21 -1.27
N ASP A 286 1.43 6.17 -1.54
CA ASP A 286 1.65 5.54 -2.85
C ASP A 286 0.84 4.25 -3.06
N GLY A 287 0.01 3.85 -2.08
CA GLY A 287 -0.88 2.68 -2.14
C GLY A 287 -1.96 2.74 -3.23
N GLY A 288 -2.08 3.86 -3.92
CA GLY A 288 -2.95 4.03 -5.09
C GLY A 288 -2.48 3.24 -6.30
N SER A 289 -3.43 2.69 -7.09
CA SER A 289 -3.11 1.96 -8.32
C SER A 289 -2.68 2.91 -9.45
N GLY A 290 -1.38 3.19 -9.54
CA GLY A 290 -0.79 4.03 -10.58
C GLY A 290 -0.96 5.53 -10.34
N PHE A 291 -1.09 5.95 -9.09
CA PHE A 291 -1.04 7.34 -8.66
C PHE A 291 -0.42 7.47 -7.27
N LEU A 292 0.17 8.62 -7.03
CA LEU A 292 0.67 9.08 -5.75
C LEU A 292 -0.31 10.09 -5.17
N THR A 293 -0.58 10.04 -3.89
CA THR A 293 -1.34 11.05 -3.16
C THR A 293 -0.42 11.85 -2.27
N LEU A 294 -0.47 13.18 -2.37
CA LEU A 294 0.26 14.10 -1.49
C LEU A 294 -0.71 14.86 -0.60
N CYS A 295 -0.40 14.98 0.66
CA CYS A 295 -1.02 15.89 1.61
C CYS A 295 -0.09 17.09 1.84
N LEU A 296 -0.42 18.22 1.28
CA LEU A 296 0.36 19.45 1.33
C LEU A 296 -0.28 20.44 2.29
N ASN A 297 0.49 21.05 3.19
CA ASN A 297 0.03 22.17 3.97
C ASN A 297 0.49 23.47 3.33
N MET A 298 -0.44 24.40 3.10
CA MET A 298 -0.14 25.71 2.49
C MET A 298 0.68 26.62 3.39
N TYR A 299 0.75 26.32 4.70
CA TYR A 299 1.49 27.11 5.68
C TYR A 299 2.29 26.19 6.59
N LYS A 300 3.40 26.68 7.13
CA LYS A 300 4.23 25.93 8.10
C LYS A 300 3.47 25.56 9.38
N ALA A 301 2.47 26.36 9.72
CA ALA A 301 1.55 26.09 10.83
C ALA A 301 0.13 26.51 10.42
N GLY A 302 -0.86 25.71 10.78
CA GLY A 302 -2.26 25.92 10.43
C GLY A 302 -2.89 24.68 9.78
N SER A 303 -4.20 24.73 9.55
CA SER A 303 -5.00 23.63 9.04
C SER A 303 -5.54 23.95 7.64
N ARG A 304 -4.66 24.29 6.72
CA ARG A 304 -5.06 24.58 5.33
C ARG A 304 -4.33 23.61 4.39
N TYR A 305 -5.00 22.50 4.15
CA TYR A 305 -4.42 21.39 3.40
C TYR A 305 -4.88 21.37 1.95
N SER A 306 -4.01 20.90 1.08
CA SER A 306 -4.34 20.51 -0.30
C SER A 306 -3.97 19.04 -0.46
N VAL A 307 -4.94 18.21 -0.80
CA VAL A 307 -4.70 16.84 -1.25
C VAL A 307 -4.56 16.87 -2.76
N VAL A 308 -3.49 16.27 -3.26
CA VAL A 308 -3.16 16.24 -4.69
C VAL A 308 -2.89 14.81 -5.10
N THR A 309 -3.45 14.38 -6.22
CA THR A 309 -3.16 13.07 -6.83
C THR A 309 -2.36 13.25 -8.11
N LEU A 310 -1.30 12.45 -8.24
CA LEU A 310 -0.33 12.54 -9.33
C LEU A 310 -0.23 11.20 -10.05
N GLY A 311 -0.26 11.22 -11.36
CA GLY A 311 -0.02 10.03 -12.19
C GLY A 311 1.44 9.55 -12.13
N ALA A 312 1.70 8.37 -12.68
CA ALA A 312 3.05 7.78 -12.75
C ALA A 312 4.04 8.57 -13.63
N ASP A 313 3.60 9.62 -14.28
CA ASP A 313 4.37 10.58 -15.06
C ASP A 313 4.50 11.94 -14.38
N GLY A 314 4.04 12.05 -13.11
CA GLY A 314 4.03 13.30 -12.35
C GLY A 314 2.93 14.30 -12.75
N THR A 315 2.00 13.91 -13.64
CA THR A 315 0.88 14.78 -14.00
C THR A 315 -0.19 14.80 -12.91
N GLU A 316 -0.70 15.99 -12.59
CA GLU A 316 -1.80 16.14 -11.64
C GLU A 316 -3.09 15.55 -12.22
N ARG A 317 -3.71 14.63 -11.49
CA ARG A 317 -5.02 14.05 -11.80
C ARG A 317 -6.16 14.76 -11.11
N GLY A 318 -5.91 15.25 -9.91
CA GLY A 318 -6.87 16.00 -9.12
C GLY A 318 -6.20 16.77 -8.01
N SER A 319 -6.89 17.81 -7.54
CA SER A 319 -6.47 18.64 -6.42
C SER A 319 -7.70 19.05 -5.61
N LEU A 320 -7.63 18.91 -4.30
CA LEU A 320 -8.74 19.20 -3.40
C LEU A 320 -8.23 19.99 -2.19
N PHE A 321 -8.89 21.12 -1.94
CA PHE A 321 -8.62 21.92 -0.76
C PHE A 321 -9.48 21.45 0.44
N ILE A 322 -8.81 21.26 1.60
CA ILE A 322 -9.46 20.89 2.86
C ILE A 322 -9.10 21.94 3.92
N GLY A 323 -10.14 22.63 4.43
CA GLY A 323 -10.01 23.74 5.36
C GLY A 323 -9.99 23.34 6.85
N GLU A 324 -9.94 22.05 7.15
CA GLU A 324 -9.90 21.48 8.50
C GLU A 324 -8.67 20.58 8.64
N GLU A 325 -8.34 20.19 9.85
CA GLU A 325 -7.19 19.32 10.11
C GLU A 325 -7.44 17.92 9.56
N ILE A 326 -6.53 17.46 8.72
CA ILE A 326 -6.46 16.07 8.29
C ILE A 326 -5.71 15.32 9.40
N LEU A 327 -6.42 14.39 10.06
CA LEU A 327 -5.84 13.54 11.09
C LEU A 327 -4.96 12.47 10.46
N ASP A 328 -5.52 11.82 9.42
CA ASP A 328 -4.84 10.78 8.67
C ASP A 328 -5.46 10.65 7.27
N PHE A 329 -4.72 10.09 6.32
CA PHE A 329 -5.25 9.71 5.02
C PHE A 329 -4.57 8.45 4.51
N SER A 330 -5.25 7.70 3.67
CA SER A 330 -4.73 6.46 3.10
C SER A 330 -5.28 6.22 1.71
N ALA A 331 -4.46 5.68 0.82
CA ALA A 331 -4.84 5.34 -0.55
C ALA A 331 -4.74 3.83 -0.79
N ALA A 332 -5.70 3.26 -1.51
CA ALA A 332 -5.63 1.89 -1.99
C ALA A 332 -6.51 1.68 -3.22
N GLY A 333 -5.96 0.99 -4.21
CA GLY A 333 -6.66 0.82 -5.47
C GLY A 333 -6.90 2.17 -6.15
N LYS A 334 -8.15 2.52 -6.42
CA LYS A 334 -8.52 3.83 -6.98
C LYS A 334 -9.11 4.80 -5.94
N TYR A 335 -9.05 4.46 -4.65
CA TYR A 335 -9.71 5.20 -3.59
C TYR A 335 -8.72 5.84 -2.64
N ILE A 336 -9.12 6.96 -2.08
CA ILE A 336 -8.37 7.75 -1.11
C ILE A 336 -9.33 8.09 0.03
N ALA A 337 -9.02 7.63 1.23
CA ALA A 337 -9.70 8.01 2.45
C ALA A 337 -9.01 9.23 3.07
N VAL A 338 -9.78 10.22 3.46
CA VAL A 338 -9.32 11.39 4.22
C VAL A 338 -10.13 11.46 5.51
N LEU A 339 -9.44 11.33 6.63
CA LEU A 339 -10.02 11.38 7.96
C LEU A 339 -9.79 12.76 8.57
N THR A 340 -10.87 13.37 9.02
CA THR A 340 -10.84 14.60 9.82
C THR A 340 -11.42 14.34 11.22
N ALA A 341 -11.43 15.32 12.08
CA ALA A 341 -12.07 15.19 13.39
C ALA A 341 -13.61 15.07 13.29
N SER A 342 -14.20 15.50 12.17
CA SER A 342 -15.64 15.57 11.97
C SER A 342 -16.19 14.42 11.13
N ASP A 343 -15.42 13.92 10.16
CA ASP A 343 -15.89 12.94 9.18
C ASP A 343 -14.76 12.14 8.54
N LEU A 344 -15.15 11.05 7.88
CA LEU A 344 -14.38 10.32 6.90
C LEU A 344 -14.97 10.60 5.51
N ARG A 345 -14.12 10.96 4.56
CA ARG A 345 -14.47 11.13 3.15
C ARG A 345 -13.62 10.20 2.31
N ILE A 346 -14.25 9.43 1.44
CA ILE A 346 -13.57 8.60 0.46
C ILE A 346 -13.74 9.24 -0.91
N TYR A 347 -12.63 9.45 -1.59
CA TYR A 347 -12.55 10.02 -2.93
C TYR A 347 -12.03 8.98 -3.92
N ASP A 348 -12.26 9.21 -5.21
CA ASP A 348 -11.56 8.50 -6.27
C ASP A 348 -10.21 9.18 -6.62
N GLU A 349 -9.47 8.61 -7.57
CA GLU A 349 -8.16 9.11 -8.01
C GLU A 349 -8.20 10.52 -8.64
N THR A 350 -9.39 11.03 -8.99
CA THR A 350 -9.61 12.40 -9.47
C THR A 350 -10.08 13.34 -8.37
N LEU A 351 -10.10 12.86 -7.12
CA LEU A 351 -10.61 13.55 -5.94
C LEU A 351 -12.11 13.91 -6.03
N THR A 352 -12.87 13.13 -6.80
CA THR A 352 -14.33 13.17 -6.78
C THR A 352 -14.83 12.37 -5.57
N LEU A 353 -15.73 12.98 -4.78
CA LEU A 353 -16.28 12.34 -3.58
C LEU A 353 -17.05 11.07 -3.97
N TYR A 354 -16.65 9.94 -3.37
CA TYR A 354 -17.27 8.64 -3.58
C TYR A 354 -18.24 8.28 -2.44
N ALA A 355 -17.81 8.48 -1.19
CA ALA A 355 -18.60 8.19 0.01
C ALA A 355 -18.15 9.05 1.18
N SER A 356 -19.00 9.21 2.18
CA SER A 356 -18.63 9.88 3.44
C SER A 356 -19.47 9.37 4.63
N THR A 357 -18.93 9.57 5.82
CA THR A 357 -19.65 9.33 7.09
C THR A 357 -19.15 10.29 8.16
N ASP A 358 -20.05 10.78 8.98
CA ASP A 358 -19.77 11.57 10.18
C ASP A 358 -19.60 10.70 11.44
N ASN A 359 -19.80 9.40 11.32
CA ASN A 359 -19.62 8.44 12.41
C ASN A 359 -18.15 7.98 12.49
N VAL A 360 -17.27 8.88 12.84
CA VAL A 360 -15.82 8.61 12.96
C VAL A 360 -15.36 8.22 14.38
N ALA A 361 -16.26 8.32 15.40
CA ALA A 361 -16.10 7.79 16.77
C ALA A 361 -14.69 7.98 17.39
N ALA A 362 -14.13 9.17 17.32
CA ALA A 362 -12.77 9.49 17.79
C ALA A 362 -11.65 8.67 17.11
N ALA A 363 -11.83 8.34 15.83
CA ALA A 363 -10.79 7.72 15.02
C ALA A 363 -9.58 8.64 14.89
N THR A 364 -8.40 8.05 14.96
CA THR A 364 -7.11 8.73 14.81
C THR A 364 -6.40 8.35 13.52
N ASP A 365 -6.68 7.14 12.99
CA ASP A 365 -6.05 6.61 11.79
C ASP A 365 -7.12 5.97 10.88
N VAL A 366 -6.83 5.95 9.59
CA VAL A 366 -7.68 5.32 8.57
C VAL A 366 -6.85 4.45 7.63
N ILE A 367 -7.35 3.27 7.30
CA ILE A 367 -6.73 2.38 6.32
C ILE A 367 -7.71 2.17 5.18
N GLN A 368 -7.41 2.72 4.02
CA GLN A 368 -8.20 2.53 2.81
C GLN A 368 -7.99 1.11 2.27
N ARG A 369 -9.02 0.52 1.71
CA ARG A 369 -8.96 -0.75 0.99
C ARG A 369 -9.27 -0.56 -0.49
N ALA A 370 -8.68 -1.40 -1.33
CA ALA A 370 -8.86 -1.33 -2.78
C ALA A 370 -10.29 -1.57 -3.26
N ASP A 371 -11.16 -2.15 -2.43
CA ASP A 371 -12.58 -2.33 -2.71
C ASP A 371 -13.44 -1.10 -2.35
N GLY A 372 -12.84 -0.05 -1.84
CA GLY A 372 -13.48 1.20 -1.44
C GLY A 372 -14.01 1.20 0.00
N SER A 373 -13.90 0.10 0.74
CA SER A 373 -14.13 0.10 2.20
C SER A 373 -12.91 0.68 2.93
N ALA A 374 -13.09 1.10 4.18
CA ALA A 374 -12.00 1.62 5.00
C ALA A 374 -12.07 1.05 6.42
N ILE A 375 -10.92 0.95 7.09
CA ILE A 375 -10.84 0.64 8.51
C ILE A 375 -10.56 1.95 9.25
N LEU A 376 -11.41 2.30 10.19
CA LEU A 376 -11.21 3.41 11.12
C LEU A 376 -10.62 2.88 12.42
N ILE A 377 -9.49 3.40 12.82
CA ILE A 377 -8.79 3.04 14.05
C ILE A 377 -9.10 4.06 15.13
N SER A 378 -9.60 3.59 16.28
CA SER A 378 -9.88 4.44 17.44
C SER A 378 -9.48 3.73 18.73
N GLY A 379 -8.51 4.27 19.45
CA GLY A 379 -8.01 3.66 20.69
C GLY A 379 -7.52 2.22 20.45
N GLY A 380 -8.12 1.24 21.13
CA GLY A 380 -7.77 -0.19 21.02
C GLY A 380 -8.64 -0.98 20.05
N SER A 381 -9.30 -0.34 19.08
CA SER A 381 -10.20 -1.02 18.15
C SER A 381 -10.15 -0.43 16.73
N GLY A 382 -10.40 -1.29 15.75
CA GLY A 382 -10.63 -0.90 14.36
C GLY A 382 -12.07 -1.24 13.95
N SER A 383 -12.77 -0.30 13.34
CA SER A 383 -14.12 -0.48 12.81
C SER A 383 -14.11 -0.41 11.30
N LEU A 384 -14.93 -1.25 10.65
CA LEU A 384 -15.02 -1.30 9.21
C LEU A 384 -16.12 -0.35 8.73
N PHE A 385 -15.75 0.58 7.84
CA PHE A 385 -16.69 1.39 7.07
C PHE A 385 -16.85 0.78 5.67
N ILE A 386 -18.11 0.53 5.28
CA ILE A 386 -18.51 0.00 3.98
C ILE A 386 -19.42 1.03 3.32
N PRO A 387 -18.97 1.70 2.22
CA PRO A 387 -19.79 2.68 1.51
C PRO A 387 -21.00 2.10 0.82
#